data_a8b2ae450bdb980380ed52285620912e
#
_entry.id   a8b2ae450bdb980380ed52285620912e
#
_cell.length_a   1.000
_cell.length_b   1.000
_cell.length_c   1.000
_cell.angle_alpha   90.00
_cell.angle_beta   90.00
_cell.angle_gamma   90.00
#
_symmetry.space_group_name_H-M   'P 1'
#
loop_
_entity.id
_entity.type
_entity.pdbx_description
1 polymer ?
#
loop_
_entity_poly.entity_id
_entity_poly.type
_entity_poly.pdbx_seq_one_letter_code
_entity_poly.pdbx_strand_id
1 'polypeptide(L)'
;MTTEQIWQAVLAELELTLSKANFTTWFKNTFIGSYDNEEVVVCVPGMFYKSWLEGKFHSQLIKLIEKVSSRQVRSLTYRVETRRQTISIPVSELSNQEKTQIDTIASSNKSSSLNSFGLNPRYIFDNFVVGKGNELAHAAAQAIVARPGQAYNPLFIYGGSGLGKTHILQAIGNQLLRSGAVKKVVYTTCEKFANEFISSVRPANFDKDKEKPKMFQDSYRHTDVLLIDDIQFISGKEQTQEAFFHTFNTLHQLDKQIVITSDRPPKAIKGLEERLLTRFEMGMIADVIAPEFETRVAILQQKCLEKNFLLEQPLLFLIASLVKNNVRELEGALNKIYAYFQLKQTQPNEDVVRGLIANLENSASNKVVTPKIIIQVVSEFYDIKLDEILSPKRDKRLSHPRQIIMFLMREEIKCSFPAIGAELGGRDHTTAMHACKKIKFDVEKNYKIREEVNQIRQRLYHPV
;
A
#
# COMPACT_ATOMS: atom_id res chain seq x y z
N MET A 1 20.79 14.45 -38.93
CA MET A 1 20.56 14.46 -37.46
C MET A 1 21.70 13.73 -36.80
N THR A 2 22.19 14.23 -35.67
CA THR A 2 23.16 13.50 -34.85
C THR A 2 22.51 12.35 -34.13
N THR A 3 23.25 11.33 -33.69
CA THR A 3 22.76 10.20 -32.91
C THR A 3 22.00 10.66 -31.64
N GLU A 4 22.50 11.74 -31.04
CA GLU A 4 21.87 12.34 -29.86
C GLU A 4 20.51 12.98 -30.18
N GLN A 5 20.40 13.70 -31.30
CA GLN A 5 19.12 14.28 -31.74
C GLN A 5 18.08 13.21 -32.11
N ILE A 6 18.53 12.13 -32.76
CA ILE A 6 17.65 10.99 -33.09
C ILE A 6 17.09 10.37 -31.77
N TRP A 7 17.98 10.12 -30.79
CA TRP A 7 17.56 9.51 -29.55
C TRP A 7 16.64 10.40 -28.72
N GLN A 8 16.89 11.71 -28.67
CA GLN A 8 16.01 12.66 -27.99
C GLN A 8 14.60 12.68 -28.62
N ALA A 9 14.50 12.61 -29.94
CA ALA A 9 13.22 12.54 -30.63
C ALA A 9 12.48 11.21 -30.36
N VAL A 10 13.21 10.08 -30.32
CA VAL A 10 12.68 8.77 -29.94
C VAL A 10 12.18 8.78 -28.49
N LEU A 11 12.98 9.35 -27.59
CA LEU A 11 12.58 9.49 -26.17
C LEU A 11 11.32 10.34 -26.01
N ALA A 12 11.19 11.45 -26.75
CA ALA A 12 9.99 12.29 -26.70
C ALA A 12 8.74 11.54 -27.16
N GLU A 13 8.81 10.73 -28.24
CA GLU A 13 7.67 9.86 -28.65
C GLU A 13 7.33 8.76 -27.64
N LEU A 14 8.37 8.17 -27.01
CA LEU A 14 8.18 7.17 -25.97
C LEU A 14 7.55 7.77 -24.71
N GLU A 15 7.91 8.99 -24.34
CA GLU A 15 7.32 9.69 -23.20
C GLU A 15 5.83 9.97 -23.39
N LEU A 16 5.38 10.21 -24.63
CA LEU A 16 3.96 10.38 -24.95
C LEU A 16 3.17 9.06 -24.96
N THR A 17 3.82 7.94 -25.24
CA THR A 17 3.15 6.63 -25.41
C THR A 17 3.25 5.74 -24.18
N LEU A 18 4.24 5.98 -23.31
CA LEU A 18 4.47 5.18 -22.11
C LEU A 18 4.01 5.89 -20.85
N SER A 19 3.67 5.13 -19.81
CA SER A 19 3.47 5.72 -18.48
C SER A 19 4.76 6.37 -17.98
N LYS A 20 4.65 7.47 -17.24
CA LYS A 20 5.79 8.20 -16.65
C LYS A 20 6.75 7.27 -15.87
N ALA A 21 6.19 6.26 -15.19
CA ALA A 21 6.97 5.25 -14.48
C ALA A 21 7.83 4.41 -15.43
N ASN A 22 7.24 3.90 -16.52
CA ASN A 22 7.96 3.11 -17.52
C ASN A 22 9.04 3.92 -18.21
N PHE A 23 8.73 5.13 -18.63
CA PHE A 23 9.70 6.01 -19.27
C PHE A 23 10.88 6.33 -18.34
N THR A 24 10.61 6.75 -17.11
CA THR A 24 11.66 7.11 -16.14
C THR A 24 12.52 5.91 -15.77
N THR A 25 11.92 4.74 -15.61
CA THR A 25 12.65 3.52 -15.22
C THR A 25 13.54 2.99 -16.34
N TRP A 26 13.05 2.96 -17.58
CA TRP A 26 13.72 2.19 -18.65
C TRP A 26 14.48 3.03 -19.66
N PHE A 27 14.07 4.29 -19.87
CA PHE A 27 14.58 5.09 -20.99
C PHE A 27 15.39 6.32 -20.57
N LYS A 28 15.14 6.89 -19.38
CA LYS A 28 15.76 8.15 -18.95
C LYS A 28 17.29 8.17 -18.99
N ASN A 29 17.93 7.02 -18.74
CA ASN A 29 19.39 6.88 -18.68
C ASN A 29 19.96 6.05 -19.85
N THR A 30 19.30 6.06 -21.01
CA THR A 30 19.72 5.36 -22.22
C THR A 30 20.14 6.37 -23.29
N PHE A 31 21.01 5.95 -24.21
CA PHE A 31 21.45 6.77 -25.32
C PHE A 31 21.92 5.89 -26.50
N ILE A 32 21.97 6.45 -27.71
CA ILE A 32 22.59 5.75 -28.86
C ILE A 32 24.09 5.94 -28.76
N GLY A 33 24.83 4.84 -28.67
CA GLY A 33 26.29 4.81 -28.68
C GLY A 33 26.89 4.93 -30.08
N SER A 34 26.29 4.23 -31.07
CA SER A 34 26.67 4.32 -32.48
C SER A 34 25.48 4.03 -33.40
N TYR A 35 25.50 4.64 -34.59
CA TYR A 35 24.54 4.38 -35.67
C TYR A 35 25.29 4.40 -36.99
N ASP A 36 25.80 3.23 -37.39
CA ASP A 36 26.63 3.06 -38.60
C ASP A 36 26.07 1.88 -39.41
N ASN A 37 26.08 2.02 -40.76
CA ASN A 37 25.69 0.94 -41.69
C ASN A 37 24.35 0.23 -41.36
N GLU A 38 23.32 0.98 -40.99
CA GLU A 38 21.99 0.43 -40.60
C GLU A 38 22.01 -0.39 -39.27
N GLU A 39 23.12 -0.38 -38.55
CA GLU A 39 23.25 -0.97 -37.23
C GLU A 39 23.20 0.11 -36.15
N VAL A 40 22.32 -0.07 -35.18
CA VAL A 40 22.13 0.84 -34.05
C VAL A 40 22.53 0.15 -32.76
N VAL A 41 23.41 0.81 -32.00
CA VAL A 41 23.80 0.36 -30.67
C VAL A 41 23.20 1.29 -29.64
N VAL A 42 22.27 0.78 -28.85
CA VAL A 42 21.68 1.52 -27.70
C VAL A 42 22.45 1.17 -26.45
N CYS A 43 23.00 2.19 -25.79
CA CYS A 43 23.69 2.05 -24.52
C CYS A 43 22.69 2.12 -23.38
N VAL A 44 22.81 1.16 -22.46
CA VAL A 44 21.91 0.96 -21.31
C VAL A 44 22.72 0.86 -20.02
N PRO A 45 22.16 1.26 -18.85
CA PRO A 45 22.92 1.31 -17.60
C PRO A 45 23.29 -0.06 -17.00
N GLY A 46 22.72 -1.17 -17.48
CA GLY A 46 23.01 -2.50 -16.93
C GLY A 46 22.40 -3.64 -17.72
N MET A 47 22.86 -4.88 -17.43
CA MET A 47 22.43 -6.10 -18.13
C MET A 47 20.92 -6.36 -18.07
N PHE A 48 20.29 -6.00 -16.96
CA PHE A 48 18.86 -6.15 -16.78
C PHE A 48 18.06 -5.26 -17.75
N TYR A 49 18.51 -4.01 -17.95
CA TYR A 49 17.94 -3.11 -18.97
C TYR A 49 18.04 -3.71 -20.37
N LYS A 50 19.21 -4.30 -20.68
CA LYS A 50 19.44 -4.97 -21.96
C LYS A 50 18.39 -6.05 -22.20
N SER A 51 18.32 -7.06 -21.32
CA SER A 51 17.41 -8.19 -21.47
C SER A 51 15.94 -7.76 -21.53
N TRP A 52 15.58 -6.73 -20.79
CA TRP A 52 14.20 -6.26 -20.73
C TRP A 52 13.80 -5.45 -21.98
N LEU A 53 14.68 -4.56 -22.47
CA LEU A 53 14.46 -3.82 -23.71
C LEU A 53 14.46 -4.76 -24.94
N GLU A 54 15.34 -5.75 -24.96
CA GLU A 54 15.34 -6.81 -25.98
C GLU A 54 14.02 -7.59 -26.00
N GLY A 55 13.49 -7.97 -24.84
CA GLY A 55 12.28 -8.77 -24.76
C GLY A 55 10.98 -8.01 -25.04
N LYS A 56 10.88 -6.73 -24.64
CA LYS A 56 9.61 -6.01 -24.62
C LYS A 56 9.50 -4.85 -25.61
N PHE A 57 10.58 -4.14 -25.87
CA PHE A 57 10.56 -2.92 -26.68
C PHE A 57 11.37 -2.97 -27.97
N HIS A 58 12.06 -4.07 -28.23
CA HIS A 58 12.97 -4.21 -29.39
C HIS A 58 12.29 -3.82 -30.71
N SER A 59 11.16 -4.43 -31.04
CA SER A 59 10.43 -4.16 -32.27
C SER A 59 9.83 -2.75 -32.33
N GLN A 60 9.45 -2.18 -31.20
CA GLN A 60 8.91 -0.83 -31.11
C GLN A 60 10.03 0.21 -31.30
N LEU A 61 11.19 -0.01 -30.68
CA LEU A 61 12.35 0.85 -30.84
C LEU A 61 12.86 0.90 -32.27
N ILE A 62 12.96 -0.23 -32.97
CA ILE A 62 13.32 -0.26 -34.40
C ILE A 62 12.41 0.66 -35.20
N LYS A 63 11.08 0.46 -35.10
CA LYS A 63 10.09 1.28 -35.83
C LYS A 63 10.19 2.77 -35.51
N LEU A 64 10.44 3.13 -34.26
CA LEU A 64 10.56 4.53 -33.83
C LEU A 64 11.87 5.16 -34.38
N ILE A 65 12.97 4.42 -34.29
CA ILE A 65 14.26 4.90 -34.81
C ILE A 65 14.17 5.07 -36.31
N GLU A 66 13.58 4.14 -37.06
CA GLU A 66 13.36 4.25 -38.50
C GLU A 66 12.51 5.46 -38.86
N LYS A 67 11.40 5.65 -38.13
CA LYS A 67 10.49 6.79 -38.33
C LYS A 67 11.19 8.13 -38.12
N VAL A 68 12.00 8.26 -37.06
CA VAL A 68 12.69 9.50 -36.71
C VAL A 68 13.90 9.76 -37.58
N SER A 69 14.69 8.72 -37.88
CA SER A 69 15.91 8.87 -38.66
C SER A 69 15.68 8.89 -40.18
N SER A 70 14.48 8.45 -40.64
CA SER A 70 14.18 8.20 -42.07
C SER A 70 15.19 7.25 -42.76
N ARG A 71 15.78 6.33 -41.99
CA ARG A 71 16.74 5.33 -42.45
C ARG A 71 16.30 3.95 -42.01
N GLN A 72 16.56 2.92 -42.78
CA GLN A 72 16.31 1.53 -42.35
C GLN A 72 17.27 1.12 -41.23
N VAL A 73 16.76 0.32 -40.29
CA VAL A 73 17.55 -0.28 -39.21
C VAL A 73 17.58 -1.79 -39.42
N ARG A 74 18.72 -2.30 -39.84
CA ARG A 74 18.93 -3.74 -40.06
C ARG A 74 19.10 -4.51 -38.78
N SER A 75 19.82 -3.93 -37.81
CA SER A 75 20.00 -4.54 -36.49
C SER A 75 20.02 -3.50 -35.38
N LEU A 76 19.41 -3.83 -34.26
CA LEU A 76 19.42 -3.07 -33.02
C LEU A 76 20.09 -3.92 -31.94
N THR A 77 21.21 -3.46 -31.43
CA THR A 77 21.93 -4.13 -30.35
C THR A 77 22.02 -3.27 -29.10
N TYR A 78 22.24 -3.89 -27.97
CA TYR A 78 22.29 -3.18 -26.68
C TYR A 78 23.66 -3.43 -26.03
N ARG A 79 24.30 -2.33 -25.62
CA ARG A 79 25.59 -2.34 -24.92
C ARG A 79 25.37 -1.80 -23.50
N VAL A 80 25.97 -2.45 -22.52
CA VAL A 80 25.98 -1.93 -21.15
C VAL A 80 27.06 -0.88 -21.01
N GLU A 81 26.67 0.38 -20.92
CA GLU A 81 27.57 1.52 -20.80
C GLU A 81 26.87 2.64 -20.04
N THR A 82 27.50 3.14 -18.97
CA THR A 82 26.98 4.22 -18.15
C THR A 82 27.64 5.52 -18.48
N ARG A 83 26.91 6.53 -18.96
CA ARG A 83 27.43 7.88 -19.16
C ARG A 83 27.76 8.47 -17.77
N ARG A 84 29.04 8.58 -17.42
CA ARG A 84 29.47 9.41 -16.30
C ARG A 84 29.21 10.87 -16.68
N GLN A 85 28.12 11.44 -16.18
CA GLN A 85 27.97 12.89 -16.19
C GLN A 85 28.99 13.45 -15.20
N THR A 86 30.13 13.88 -15.67
CA THR A 86 30.97 14.83 -14.96
C THR A 86 30.23 16.15 -14.97
N ILE A 87 29.49 16.42 -13.91
CA ILE A 87 29.01 17.77 -13.63
C ILE A 87 30.24 18.55 -13.16
N SER A 88 30.97 19.11 -14.11
CA SER A 88 31.93 20.19 -13.84
C SER A 88 31.10 21.44 -13.62
N ILE A 89 30.79 21.74 -12.38
CA ILE A 89 30.35 23.08 -11.98
C ILE A 89 31.58 23.96 -12.01
N PRO A 90 31.63 25.01 -12.85
CA PRO A 90 32.70 26.01 -12.76
C PRO A 90 32.47 26.77 -11.43
N VAL A 91 33.41 26.57 -10.51
CA VAL A 91 33.49 27.37 -9.29
C VAL A 91 34.12 28.71 -9.70
N SER A 92 33.28 29.62 -10.17
CA SER A 92 33.64 31.03 -10.20
C SER A 92 32.34 31.85 -10.15
N GLU A 93 32.26 32.69 -9.12
CA GLU A 93 31.29 33.76 -8.91
C GLU A 93 29.89 33.33 -8.37
N LEU A 94 29.86 32.97 -7.11
CA LEU A 94 28.64 33.13 -6.28
C LEU A 94 28.88 34.29 -5.30
N SER A 95 28.25 35.42 -5.59
CA SER A 95 28.23 36.61 -4.73
C SER A 95 27.52 36.33 -3.40
N ASN A 96 27.97 36.99 -2.33
CA ASN A 96 27.60 36.84 -0.93
C ASN A 96 26.13 37.15 -0.56
N GLN A 97 25.18 37.13 -1.49
CA GLN A 97 23.77 37.45 -1.19
C GLN A 97 22.81 36.23 -1.10
N GLU A 98 23.23 35.01 -1.45
CA GLU A 98 22.38 33.79 -1.39
C GLU A 98 22.58 32.95 -0.13
N LYS A 99 23.50 33.34 0.76
CA LYS A 99 23.73 32.57 2.01
C LYS A 99 22.59 32.67 3.03
N THR A 100 21.68 33.63 2.89
CA THR A 100 20.57 33.83 3.85
C THR A 100 19.33 32.99 3.55
N GLN A 101 19.24 32.31 2.40
CA GLN A 101 18.11 31.44 2.06
C GLN A 101 18.37 29.94 2.22
N ILE A 102 19.61 29.52 2.38
CA ILE A 102 19.98 28.10 2.52
C ILE A 102 19.82 27.64 3.98
N ASP A 103 19.97 28.51 4.96
CA ASP A 103 19.80 28.18 6.39
C ASP A 103 18.34 27.97 6.81
N THR A 104 17.36 28.37 5.96
CA THR A 104 15.93 28.12 6.22
C THR A 104 15.45 26.75 5.75
N ILE A 105 16.23 26.03 4.95
CA ILE A 105 15.89 24.68 4.42
C ILE A 105 16.49 23.57 5.29
N ALA A 106 17.55 23.86 6.06
CA ALA A 106 18.25 22.87 6.89
C ALA A 106 17.62 22.62 8.27
N SER A 107 16.58 23.37 8.66
CA SER A 107 15.94 23.25 9.99
C SER A 107 14.57 22.59 10.01
N SER A 108 14.15 21.86 8.96
CA SER A 108 12.84 21.19 8.93
C SER A 108 12.91 19.67 9.11
N ASN A 109 13.82 19.16 9.93
CA ASN A 109 13.66 17.85 10.56
C ASN A 109 12.75 17.94 11.79
N LYS A 110 11.58 18.56 11.63
CA LYS A 110 10.49 18.47 12.60
C LYS A 110 9.45 17.50 12.06
N SER A 111 9.18 16.47 12.89
CA SER A 111 8.00 15.62 12.93
C SER A 111 6.92 16.04 11.93
N SER A 112 6.42 15.10 11.13
CA SER A 112 5.27 15.23 10.22
C SER A 112 4.02 15.67 11.02
N SER A 113 3.93 16.95 11.38
CA SER A 113 2.72 17.51 11.92
C SER A 113 1.71 17.65 10.79
N LEU A 114 0.53 17.08 10.97
CA LEU A 114 -0.61 17.33 10.12
C LEU A 114 -0.85 18.85 10.04
N ASN A 115 -1.29 19.34 8.87
CA ASN A 115 -1.72 20.73 8.77
C ASN A 115 -2.99 20.95 9.61
N SER A 116 -3.44 22.20 9.74
CA SER A 116 -4.66 22.56 10.49
C SER A 116 -5.93 21.84 10.03
N PHE A 117 -5.92 21.19 8.86
CA PHE A 117 -7.01 20.41 8.27
C PHE A 117 -6.86 18.90 8.43
N GLY A 118 -5.85 18.42 9.16
CA GLY A 118 -5.60 17.01 9.38
C GLY A 118 -4.93 16.28 8.20
N LEU A 119 -4.46 16.99 7.17
CA LEU A 119 -3.79 16.43 6.01
C LEU A 119 -2.28 16.30 6.25
N ASN A 120 -1.70 15.19 5.77
CA ASN A 120 -0.26 15.01 5.75
C ASN A 120 0.36 15.77 4.56
N PRO A 121 1.26 16.75 4.80
CA PRO A 121 1.85 17.56 3.75
C PRO A 121 2.74 16.79 2.78
N ARG A 122 3.12 15.54 3.10
CA ARG A 122 3.92 14.65 2.22
C ARG A 122 3.08 13.99 1.14
N TYR A 123 1.76 13.92 1.30
CA TYR A 123 0.87 13.33 0.30
C TYR A 123 0.52 14.37 -0.75
N ILE A 124 1.36 14.44 -1.78
CA ILE A 124 1.23 15.35 -2.92
C ILE A 124 1.32 14.54 -4.22
N PHE A 125 0.78 15.09 -5.31
CA PHE A 125 0.81 14.42 -6.61
C PHE A 125 2.23 14.22 -7.14
N ASP A 126 3.17 15.13 -6.84
CA ASP A 126 4.56 15.03 -7.29
C ASP A 126 5.29 13.78 -6.73
N ASN A 127 4.88 13.34 -5.54
CA ASN A 127 5.42 12.14 -4.90
C ASN A 127 4.63 10.86 -5.26
N PHE A 128 3.54 10.99 -6.03
CA PHE A 128 2.70 9.87 -6.41
C PHE A 128 3.15 9.30 -7.76
N VAL A 129 3.58 8.05 -7.76
CA VAL A 129 4.01 7.37 -8.99
C VAL A 129 2.80 6.83 -9.74
N VAL A 130 2.60 7.35 -10.95
CA VAL A 130 1.49 6.93 -11.82
C VAL A 130 1.90 5.72 -12.65
N GLY A 131 1.07 4.68 -12.64
CA GLY A 131 1.21 3.48 -13.46
C GLY A 131 -0.16 3.01 -13.95
N LYS A 132 -0.21 1.96 -14.77
CA LYS A 132 -1.47 1.45 -15.35
C LYS A 132 -2.54 1.11 -14.31
N GLY A 133 -2.12 0.70 -13.11
CA GLY A 133 -3.04 0.28 -12.05
C GLY A 133 -3.67 1.43 -11.26
N ASN A 134 -3.29 2.69 -11.50
CA ASN A 134 -3.79 3.84 -10.74
C ASN A 134 -4.00 5.09 -11.62
N GLU A 135 -3.76 4.99 -12.92
CA GLU A 135 -3.83 6.14 -13.84
C GLU A 135 -5.23 6.76 -13.90
N LEU A 136 -6.28 5.92 -13.87
CA LEU A 136 -7.66 6.39 -13.89
C LEU A 136 -8.00 7.20 -12.63
N ALA A 137 -7.64 6.67 -11.45
CA ALA A 137 -7.84 7.36 -10.17
C ALA A 137 -7.04 8.67 -10.11
N HIS A 138 -5.80 8.66 -10.62
CA HIS A 138 -4.97 9.86 -10.70
C HIS A 138 -5.55 10.90 -11.66
N ALA A 139 -5.99 10.51 -12.87
CA ALA A 139 -6.59 11.41 -13.84
C ALA A 139 -7.90 12.05 -13.31
N ALA A 140 -8.74 11.24 -12.65
CA ALA A 140 -9.95 11.74 -12.00
C ALA A 140 -9.62 12.74 -10.87
N ALA A 141 -8.59 12.47 -10.07
CA ALA A 141 -8.13 13.37 -9.03
C ALA A 141 -7.63 14.71 -9.60
N GLN A 142 -6.89 14.69 -10.70
CA GLN A 142 -6.44 15.91 -11.39
C GLN A 142 -7.60 16.71 -11.98
N ALA A 143 -8.62 16.06 -12.54
CA ALA A 143 -9.82 16.72 -13.04
C ALA A 143 -10.60 17.43 -11.92
N ILE A 144 -10.68 16.84 -10.71
CA ILE A 144 -11.29 17.44 -9.53
C ILE A 144 -10.49 18.68 -9.09
N VAL A 145 -9.17 18.60 -9.08
CA VAL A 145 -8.33 19.77 -8.73
C VAL A 145 -8.54 20.94 -9.69
N ALA A 146 -8.75 20.63 -10.97
CA ALA A 146 -9.01 21.66 -11.97
C ALA A 146 -10.42 22.29 -11.83
N ARG A 147 -11.44 21.49 -11.47
CA ARG A 147 -12.83 21.94 -11.36
C ARG A 147 -13.55 21.27 -10.18
N PRO A 148 -13.26 21.70 -8.93
CA PRO A 148 -13.86 21.11 -7.74
C PRO A 148 -15.37 21.31 -7.69
N GLY A 149 -16.11 20.26 -7.30
CA GLY A 149 -17.56 20.22 -7.23
C GLY A 149 -18.27 19.98 -8.58
N GLN A 150 -17.58 20.21 -9.70
CA GLN A 150 -18.14 20.08 -11.04
C GLN A 150 -17.66 18.81 -11.76
N ALA A 151 -16.40 18.39 -11.55
CA ALA A 151 -15.86 17.19 -12.15
C ALA A 151 -15.98 16.03 -11.15
N TYR A 152 -16.62 14.94 -11.58
CA TYR A 152 -16.67 13.67 -10.82
C TYR A 152 -17.04 13.82 -9.32
N ASN A 153 -18.29 14.20 -9.07
CA ASN A 153 -18.78 14.38 -7.70
C ASN A 153 -19.95 13.42 -7.39
N PRO A 154 -19.77 12.41 -6.50
CA PRO A 154 -18.54 12.08 -5.78
C PRO A 154 -17.49 11.38 -6.65
N LEU A 155 -16.22 11.41 -6.21
CA LEU A 155 -15.20 10.46 -6.65
C LEU A 155 -15.08 9.35 -5.63
N PHE A 156 -15.26 8.11 -6.07
CA PHE A 156 -15.12 6.91 -5.24
C PHE A 156 -13.91 6.12 -5.70
N ILE A 157 -12.87 6.05 -4.86
CA ILE A 157 -11.61 5.34 -5.15
C ILE A 157 -11.59 4.04 -4.33
N TYR A 158 -11.46 2.90 -5.00
CA TYR A 158 -11.39 1.63 -4.28
C TYR A 158 -10.18 0.78 -4.69
N GLY A 159 -9.83 -0.19 -3.84
CA GLY A 159 -8.73 -1.12 -4.10
C GLY A 159 -8.16 -1.71 -2.81
N GLY A 160 -7.28 -2.68 -2.93
CA GLY A 160 -6.68 -3.38 -1.80
C GLY A 160 -5.98 -2.46 -0.79
N SER A 161 -5.70 -2.98 0.40
CA SER A 161 -4.95 -2.23 1.42
C SER A 161 -3.53 -1.90 0.95
N GLY A 162 -3.05 -0.69 1.28
CA GLY A 162 -1.66 -0.27 1.00
C GLY A 162 -1.36 0.06 -0.46
N LEU A 163 -2.36 0.32 -1.31
CA LEU A 163 -2.18 0.64 -2.74
C LEU A 163 -2.10 2.15 -3.04
N GLY A 164 -2.15 3.02 -2.03
CA GLY A 164 -2.00 4.47 -2.21
C GLY A 164 -3.30 5.26 -2.28
N LYS A 165 -4.47 4.69 -1.97
CA LYS A 165 -5.78 5.39 -1.96
C LYS A 165 -5.76 6.64 -1.07
N THR A 166 -5.31 6.51 0.18
CA THR A 166 -5.15 7.61 1.13
C THR A 166 -4.21 8.69 0.60
N HIS A 167 -3.16 8.32 -0.15
CA HIS A 167 -2.23 9.26 -0.77
C HIS A 167 -2.98 10.13 -1.81
N ILE A 168 -3.68 9.52 -2.75
CA ILE A 168 -4.46 10.25 -3.76
C ILE A 168 -5.52 11.16 -3.09
N LEU A 169 -6.25 10.61 -2.11
CA LEU A 169 -7.26 11.34 -1.36
C LEU A 169 -6.70 12.62 -0.73
N GLN A 170 -5.59 12.51 -0.02
CA GLN A 170 -4.97 13.65 0.65
C GLN A 170 -4.22 14.57 -0.33
N ALA A 171 -3.70 14.03 -1.44
CA ALA A 171 -3.08 14.85 -2.49
C ALA A 171 -4.09 15.82 -3.13
N ILE A 172 -5.34 15.38 -3.35
CA ILE A 172 -6.43 16.26 -3.79
C ILE A 172 -6.60 17.41 -2.81
N GLY A 173 -6.76 17.12 -1.51
CA GLY A 173 -6.95 18.12 -0.47
C GLY A 173 -5.79 19.12 -0.37
N ASN A 174 -4.56 18.61 -0.35
CA ASN A 174 -3.35 19.44 -0.30
C ASN A 174 -3.24 20.34 -1.53
N GLN A 175 -3.52 19.84 -2.72
CA GLN A 175 -3.42 20.62 -3.94
C GLN A 175 -4.51 21.70 -4.04
N LEU A 176 -5.74 21.39 -3.65
CA LEU A 176 -6.84 22.35 -3.62
C LEU A 176 -6.59 23.50 -2.62
N LEU A 177 -6.02 23.20 -1.45
CA LEU A 177 -5.63 24.24 -0.49
C LEU A 177 -4.46 25.10 -1.02
N ARG A 178 -3.45 24.47 -1.64
CA ARG A 178 -2.29 25.18 -2.21
C ARG A 178 -2.68 26.12 -3.35
N SER A 179 -3.60 25.70 -4.20
CA SER A 179 -4.09 26.54 -5.31
C SER A 179 -4.99 27.70 -4.87
N GLY A 180 -5.46 27.69 -3.62
CA GLY A 180 -6.43 28.66 -3.13
C GLY A 180 -7.84 28.48 -3.71
N ALA A 181 -8.09 27.40 -4.45
CA ALA A 181 -9.40 27.11 -5.07
C ALA A 181 -10.50 26.88 -4.02
N VAL A 182 -10.12 26.42 -2.84
CA VAL A 182 -11.02 26.15 -1.70
C VAL A 182 -10.45 26.70 -0.40
N LYS A 183 -11.35 27.06 0.52
CA LYS A 183 -10.98 27.63 1.82
C LYS A 183 -10.96 26.59 2.93
N LYS A 184 -11.85 25.60 2.86
CA LYS A 184 -12.03 24.60 3.93
C LYS A 184 -12.09 23.20 3.35
N VAL A 185 -11.12 22.36 3.73
CA VAL A 185 -11.07 20.93 3.45
C VAL A 185 -11.23 20.17 4.76
N VAL A 186 -12.10 19.20 4.80
CA VAL A 186 -12.22 18.26 5.93
C VAL A 186 -11.77 16.90 5.47
N TYR A 187 -10.70 16.39 6.08
CA TYR A 187 -10.26 15.00 5.97
C TYR A 187 -10.61 14.24 7.23
N THR A 188 -11.26 13.10 7.07
CA THR A 188 -11.58 12.20 8.20
C THR A 188 -11.61 10.75 7.73
N THR A 189 -11.31 9.84 8.66
CA THR A 189 -11.62 8.42 8.44
C THR A 189 -13.08 8.16 8.78
N CYS A 190 -13.70 7.19 8.12
CA CYS A 190 -15.08 6.80 8.43
C CYS A 190 -15.26 6.40 9.89
N GLU A 191 -14.26 5.78 10.50
CA GLU A 191 -14.28 5.44 11.93
C GLU A 191 -14.34 6.69 12.82
N LYS A 192 -13.53 7.71 12.52
CA LYS A 192 -13.53 8.98 13.26
C LYS A 192 -14.87 9.69 13.11
N PHE A 193 -15.41 9.75 11.89
CA PHE A 193 -16.76 10.30 11.63
C PHE A 193 -17.83 9.59 12.48
N ALA A 194 -17.82 8.25 12.51
CA ALA A 194 -18.76 7.47 13.30
C ALA A 194 -18.63 7.74 14.81
N ASN A 195 -17.40 7.81 15.31
CA ASN A 195 -17.14 8.07 16.74
C ASN A 195 -17.57 9.49 17.16
N GLU A 196 -17.33 10.50 16.32
CA GLU A 196 -17.78 11.88 16.54
C GLU A 196 -19.31 11.96 16.51
N PHE A 197 -19.96 11.29 15.56
CA PHE A 197 -21.41 11.20 15.50
C PHE A 197 -22.00 10.57 16.76
N ILE A 198 -21.52 9.38 17.17
CA ILE A 198 -21.98 8.69 18.38
C ILE A 198 -21.79 9.58 19.62
N SER A 199 -20.66 10.28 19.70
CA SER A 199 -20.37 11.19 20.81
C SER A 199 -21.30 12.40 20.83
N SER A 200 -21.77 12.85 19.66
CA SER A 200 -22.71 13.96 19.54
C SER A 200 -24.15 13.61 19.92
N VAL A 201 -24.55 12.34 19.77
CA VAL A 201 -25.93 11.86 20.01
C VAL A 201 -26.09 11.26 21.41
N ARG A 202 -25.00 10.88 22.11
CA ARG A 202 -25.10 10.33 23.47
C ARG A 202 -25.75 11.32 24.41
N PRO A 203 -26.81 10.91 25.18
CA PRO A 203 -27.45 11.78 26.15
C PRO A 203 -26.43 12.17 27.23
N ALA A 204 -26.20 13.44 27.36
CA ALA A 204 -25.35 14.00 28.38
C ALA A 204 -26.22 14.61 29.51
N ASN A 205 -25.75 14.44 30.73
CA ASN A 205 -26.51 14.82 31.95
C ASN A 205 -26.50 16.34 32.24
N PHE A 206 -26.07 17.21 31.32
CA PHE A 206 -26.01 18.66 31.54
C PHE A 206 -26.36 19.50 30.30
N ASP A 207 -26.93 20.69 30.53
CA ASP A 207 -27.42 21.64 29.50
C ASP A 207 -26.39 22.09 28.46
N LYS A 208 -25.09 21.94 28.73
CA LYS A 208 -24.00 22.30 27.79
C LYS A 208 -23.87 21.35 26.59
N ASP A 209 -24.56 20.22 26.61
CA ASP A 209 -24.41 19.18 25.58
C ASP A 209 -25.48 19.25 24.47
N LYS A 210 -26.45 20.16 24.56
CA LYS A 210 -27.49 20.35 23.52
C LYS A 210 -26.93 20.88 22.19
N GLU A 211 -25.74 21.49 22.19
CA GLU A 211 -25.12 22.04 20.99
C GLU A 211 -24.22 21.03 20.22
N LYS A 212 -23.87 19.89 20.84
CA LYS A 212 -22.98 18.89 20.23
C LYS A 212 -23.45 18.35 18.87
N PRO A 213 -24.75 17.99 18.70
CA PRO A 213 -25.24 17.53 17.40
C PRO A 213 -25.11 18.61 16.31
N LYS A 214 -25.36 19.87 16.66
CA LYS A 214 -25.24 21.00 15.76
C LYS A 214 -23.76 21.25 15.39
N MET A 215 -22.87 21.24 16.38
CA MET A 215 -21.42 21.38 16.14
C MET A 215 -20.87 20.28 15.23
N PHE A 216 -21.32 19.03 15.42
CA PHE A 216 -20.98 17.94 14.52
C PHE A 216 -21.45 18.21 13.08
N GLN A 217 -22.71 18.59 12.90
CA GLN A 217 -23.25 18.92 11.59
C GLN A 217 -22.50 20.08 10.93
N ASP A 218 -22.23 21.16 11.68
CA ASP A 218 -21.55 22.34 11.20
C ASP A 218 -20.09 22.04 10.81
N SER A 219 -19.41 21.12 11.50
CA SER A 219 -18.04 20.74 11.20
C SER A 219 -17.90 20.11 9.81
N TYR A 220 -18.88 19.29 9.40
CA TYR A 220 -18.85 18.55 8.13
C TYR A 220 -19.63 19.23 7.01
N ARG A 221 -20.76 19.90 7.30
CA ARG A 221 -21.65 20.47 6.28
C ARG A 221 -21.18 21.84 5.75
N HIS A 222 -20.36 22.56 6.53
CA HIS A 222 -19.79 23.85 6.14
C HIS A 222 -18.34 23.68 5.65
N THR A 223 -18.12 22.79 4.68
CA THR A 223 -16.81 22.56 4.05
C THR A 223 -16.92 22.68 2.53
N ASP A 224 -15.84 23.05 1.86
CA ASP A 224 -15.79 23.09 0.40
C ASP A 224 -15.44 21.73 -0.18
N VAL A 225 -14.68 20.92 0.57
CA VAL A 225 -14.25 19.58 0.18
C VAL A 225 -14.33 18.63 1.35
N LEU A 226 -15.01 17.52 1.17
CA LEU A 226 -15.07 16.42 2.14
C LEU A 226 -14.29 15.21 1.61
N LEU A 227 -13.27 14.80 2.35
CA LEU A 227 -12.42 13.65 2.07
C LEU A 227 -12.67 12.58 3.14
N ILE A 228 -13.28 11.46 2.73
CA ILE A 228 -13.60 10.33 3.62
C ILE A 228 -12.71 9.15 3.27
N ASP A 229 -11.91 8.71 4.23
CA ASP A 229 -11.07 7.53 4.08
C ASP A 229 -11.74 6.29 4.69
N ASP A 230 -11.60 5.16 3.99
CA ASP A 230 -12.05 3.84 4.43
C ASP A 230 -13.55 3.76 4.78
N ILE A 231 -14.42 4.14 3.83
CA ILE A 231 -15.89 4.18 4.03
C ILE A 231 -16.50 2.81 4.39
N GLN A 232 -15.82 1.69 4.11
CA GLN A 232 -16.32 0.35 4.47
C GLN A 232 -16.59 0.18 5.97
N PHE A 233 -15.99 0.99 6.84
CA PHE A 233 -16.27 0.98 8.29
C PHE A 233 -17.64 1.49 8.69
N ILE A 234 -18.44 2.05 7.75
CA ILE A 234 -19.84 2.43 7.97
C ILE A 234 -20.79 1.22 7.92
N SER A 235 -20.30 0.09 7.41
CA SER A 235 -21.05 -1.16 7.23
C SER A 235 -21.77 -1.60 8.51
N GLY A 236 -23.09 -1.87 8.42
CA GLY A 236 -23.91 -2.35 9.53
C GLY A 236 -24.19 -1.32 10.63
N LYS A 237 -23.85 -0.04 10.45
CA LYS A 237 -24.10 1.05 11.40
C LYS A 237 -25.19 1.98 10.91
N GLU A 238 -26.44 1.55 10.94
CA GLU A 238 -27.59 2.26 10.34
C GLU A 238 -27.65 3.75 10.70
N GLN A 239 -27.59 4.11 11.98
CA GLN A 239 -27.64 5.52 12.42
C GLN A 239 -26.45 6.36 11.85
N THR A 240 -25.28 5.76 11.76
CA THR A 240 -24.12 6.44 11.17
C THR A 240 -24.28 6.58 9.66
N GLN A 241 -24.87 5.59 8.98
CA GLN A 241 -25.18 5.67 7.56
C GLN A 241 -26.19 6.78 7.28
N GLU A 242 -27.21 6.91 8.11
CA GLU A 242 -28.21 7.97 8.02
C GLU A 242 -27.58 9.37 8.19
N ALA A 243 -26.75 9.54 9.21
CA ALA A 243 -26.02 10.81 9.45
C ALA A 243 -25.09 11.16 8.27
N PHE A 244 -24.40 10.15 7.73
CA PHE A 244 -23.54 10.34 6.56
C PHE A 244 -24.35 10.68 5.30
N PHE A 245 -25.47 10.02 5.07
CA PHE A 245 -26.39 10.30 3.95
C PHE A 245 -26.88 11.75 3.95
N HIS A 246 -27.27 12.27 5.11
CA HIS A 246 -27.69 13.67 5.24
C HIS A 246 -26.53 14.64 5.00
N THR A 247 -25.35 14.33 5.50
CA THR A 247 -24.14 15.13 5.26
C THR A 247 -23.78 15.14 3.79
N PHE A 248 -23.79 13.98 3.14
CA PHE A 248 -23.52 13.82 1.72
C PHE A 248 -24.49 14.64 0.88
N ASN A 249 -25.82 14.50 1.09
CA ASN A 249 -26.82 15.20 0.33
C ASN A 249 -26.68 16.71 0.47
N THR A 250 -26.43 17.21 1.69
CA THR A 250 -26.25 18.67 1.93
C THR A 250 -25.05 19.20 1.12
N LEU A 251 -23.93 18.51 1.14
CA LEU A 251 -22.72 18.93 0.41
C LEU A 251 -22.92 18.82 -1.11
N HIS A 252 -23.52 17.72 -1.56
CA HIS A 252 -23.73 17.49 -2.98
C HIS A 252 -24.70 18.52 -3.59
N GLN A 253 -25.77 18.90 -2.86
CA GLN A 253 -26.72 19.94 -3.30
C GLN A 253 -26.10 21.35 -3.38
N LEU A 254 -25.00 21.56 -2.63
CA LEU A 254 -24.24 22.82 -2.63
C LEU A 254 -23.04 22.78 -3.58
N ASP A 255 -22.97 21.79 -4.47
CA ASP A 255 -21.84 21.54 -5.39
C ASP A 255 -20.47 21.47 -4.68
N LYS A 256 -20.45 21.01 -3.42
CA LYS A 256 -19.22 20.78 -2.67
C LYS A 256 -18.60 19.44 -3.06
N GLN A 257 -17.28 19.40 -3.20
CA GLN A 257 -16.59 18.19 -3.65
C GLN A 257 -16.58 17.12 -2.56
N ILE A 258 -16.93 15.89 -2.92
CA ILE A 258 -16.86 14.72 -2.06
C ILE A 258 -15.92 13.71 -2.71
N VAL A 259 -14.95 13.21 -1.94
CA VAL A 259 -14.06 12.12 -2.37
C VAL A 259 -14.05 11.06 -1.29
N ILE A 260 -14.22 9.81 -1.70
CA ILE A 260 -14.40 8.66 -0.82
C ILE A 260 -13.41 7.58 -1.19
N THR A 261 -12.79 6.93 -0.20
CA THR A 261 -11.99 5.73 -0.44
C THR A 261 -12.60 4.50 0.22
N SER A 262 -12.32 3.33 -0.35
CA SER A 262 -12.77 2.03 0.16
C SER A 262 -11.75 0.93 -0.15
N ASP A 263 -11.79 -0.17 0.59
CA ASP A 263 -11.04 -1.40 0.29
C ASP A 263 -11.68 -2.24 -0.83
N ARG A 264 -12.95 -1.96 -1.17
CA ARG A 264 -13.78 -2.68 -2.16
C ARG A 264 -14.77 -1.77 -2.87
N PRO A 265 -15.31 -2.16 -4.04
CA PRO A 265 -16.31 -1.37 -4.76
C PRO A 265 -17.61 -1.23 -3.94
N PRO A 266 -18.44 -0.19 -4.19
CA PRO A 266 -19.66 0.09 -3.42
C PRO A 266 -20.57 -1.12 -3.26
N LYS A 267 -20.84 -1.87 -4.34
CA LYS A 267 -21.68 -3.08 -4.32
C LYS A 267 -21.17 -4.22 -3.44
N ALA A 268 -19.88 -4.26 -3.16
CA ALA A 268 -19.26 -5.29 -2.33
C ALA A 268 -19.21 -4.91 -0.82
N ILE A 269 -19.65 -3.72 -0.45
CA ILE A 269 -19.76 -3.29 0.95
C ILE A 269 -21.03 -3.92 1.55
N LYS A 270 -20.86 -4.97 2.35
CA LYS A 270 -22.00 -5.65 2.99
C LYS A 270 -22.68 -4.72 3.99
N GLY A 271 -24.03 -4.71 4.00
CA GLY A 271 -24.81 -3.88 4.95
C GLY A 271 -24.75 -2.38 4.67
N LEU A 272 -24.38 -1.98 3.45
CA LEU A 272 -24.54 -0.62 2.96
C LEU A 272 -25.98 -0.43 2.49
N GLU A 273 -26.61 0.67 2.92
CA GLU A 273 -27.97 1.03 2.50
C GLU A 273 -28.00 1.38 1.00
N GLU A 274 -29.06 0.97 0.31
CA GLU A 274 -29.25 1.15 -1.12
C GLU A 274 -29.20 2.64 -1.55
N ARG A 275 -29.71 3.53 -0.69
CA ARG A 275 -29.67 4.98 -0.92
C ARG A 275 -28.24 5.53 -0.96
N LEU A 276 -27.31 5.00 -0.13
CA LEU A 276 -25.89 5.37 -0.16
C LEU A 276 -25.19 4.73 -1.36
N LEU A 277 -25.49 3.47 -1.65
CA LEU A 277 -24.98 2.79 -2.83
C LEU A 277 -25.26 3.60 -4.11
N THR A 278 -26.50 4.00 -4.32
CA THR A 278 -26.91 4.83 -5.47
C THR A 278 -26.14 6.15 -5.51
N ARG A 279 -25.90 6.79 -4.36
CA ARG A 279 -25.13 8.04 -4.28
C ARG A 279 -23.65 7.85 -4.63
N PHE A 280 -23.05 6.74 -4.23
CA PHE A 280 -21.66 6.46 -4.58
C PHE A 280 -21.49 6.12 -6.07
N GLU A 281 -22.51 5.53 -6.69
CA GLU A 281 -22.49 5.16 -8.11
C GLU A 281 -22.86 6.30 -9.06
N MET A 282 -23.48 7.39 -8.58
CA MET A 282 -23.84 8.51 -9.45
C MET A 282 -22.64 9.32 -9.95
N GLY A 283 -21.51 9.26 -9.25
CA GLY A 283 -20.27 9.95 -9.60
C GLY A 283 -19.32 9.07 -10.40
N MET A 284 -18.03 9.22 -10.16
CA MET A 284 -17.00 8.39 -10.78
C MET A 284 -16.46 7.36 -9.81
N ILE A 285 -16.39 6.11 -10.26
CA ILE A 285 -15.73 5.03 -9.51
C ILE A 285 -14.41 4.71 -10.21
N ALA A 286 -13.31 4.80 -9.48
CA ALA A 286 -11.97 4.49 -9.95
C ALA A 286 -11.32 3.42 -9.09
N ASP A 287 -10.77 2.39 -9.72
CA ASP A 287 -10.04 1.34 -9.05
C ASP A 287 -8.55 1.67 -8.92
N VAL A 288 -7.93 1.11 -7.88
CA VAL A 288 -6.49 1.11 -7.69
C VAL A 288 -6.06 -0.32 -7.44
N ILE A 289 -5.31 -0.88 -8.39
CA ILE A 289 -4.81 -2.25 -8.33
C ILE A 289 -3.32 -2.30 -7.99
N ALA A 290 -2.82 -3.49 -7.70
CA ALA A 290 -1.42 -3.70 -7.38
C ALA A 290 -0.50 -3.20 -8.52
N PRO A 291 0.59 -2.47 -8.20
CA PRO A 291 1.47 -1.90 -9.20
C PRO A 291 2.24 -2.97 -9.95
N GLU A 292 2.40 -2.78 -11.27
CA GLU A 292 3.30 -3.59 -12.11
C GLU A 292 4.75 -3.45 -11.63
N PHE A 293 5.63 -4.36 -12.10
CA PHE A 293 7.04 -4.39 -11.70
C PHE A 293 7.73 -3.02 -11.88
N GLU A 294 7.53 -2.39 -13.02
CA GLU A 294 8.12 -1.11 -13.38
C GLU A 294 7.65 0.02 -12.44
N THR A 295 6.36 0.02 -12.14
CA THR A 295 5.79 0.98 -11.20
C THR A 295 6.34 0.77 -9.79
N ARG A 296 6.55 -0.49 -9.35
CA ARG A 296 7.18 -0.78 -8.06
C ARG A 296 8.63 -0.26 -7.99
N VAL A 297 9.41 -0.44 -9.06
CA VAL A 297 10.77 0.09 -9.15
C VAL A 297 10.77 1.62 -9.06
N ALA A 298 9.89 2.28 -9.81
CA ALA A 298 9.76 3.74 -9.77
C ALA A 298 9.34 4.25 -8.38
N ILE A 299 8.45 3.55 -7.68
CA ILE A 299 8.08 3.86 -6.29
C ILE A 299 9.28 3.75 -5.36
N LEU A 300 10.06 2.66 -5.47
CA LEU A 300 11.28 2.48 -4.67
C LEU A 300 12.30 3.59 -4.93
N GLN A 301 12.52 3.97 -6.19
CA GLN A 301 13.41 5.08 -6.56
C GLN A 301 12.94 6.40 -5.94
N GLN A 302 11.65 6.72 -6.06
CA GLN A 302 11.09 7.93 -5.47
C GLN A 302 11.25 7.94 -3.94
N LYS A 303 11.01 6.81 -3.28
CA LYS A 303 11.19 6.68 -1.82
C LYS A 303 12.65 6.74 -1.38
N CYS A 304 13.57 6.27 -2.18
CA CYS A 304 15.01 6.44 -1.96
C CYS A 304 15.41 7.91 -2.04
N LEU A 305 14.90 8.65 -3.03
CA LEU A 305 15.15 10.09 -3.17
C LEU A 305 14.60 10.87 -1.96
N GLU A 306 13.38 10.57 -1.51
CA GLU A 306 12.77 11.19 -0.31
C GLU A 306 13.61 10.99 0.97
N LYS A 307 14.39 9.90 1.03
CA LYS A 307 15.24 9.55 2.19
C LYS A 307 16.71 9.95 2.01
N ASN A 308 17.09 10.54 0.88
CA ASN A 308 18.48 10.74 0.49
C ASN A 308 19.31 9.45 0.58
N PHE A 309 18.71 8.32 0.21
CA PHE A 309 19.32 6.99 0.26
C PHE A 309 19.58 6.49 -1.15
N LEU A 310 20.87 6.40 -1.52
CA LEU A 310 21.29 5.84 -2.80
C LEU A 310 21.38 4.33 -2.68
N LEU A 311 20.48 3.63 -3.36
CA LEU A 311 20.49 2.18 -3.50
C LEU A 311 20.78 1.81 -4.96
N GLU A 312 21.65 0.82 -5.16
CA GLU A 312 21.99 0.38 -6.52
C GLU A 312 20.78 -0.21 -7.24
N GLN A 313 20.71 0.03 -8.56
CA GLN A 313 19.61 -0.43 -9.40
C GLN A 313 19.30 -1.94 -9.29
N PRO A 314 20.31 -2.86 -9.31
CA PRO A 314 20.06 -4.29 -9.15
C PRO A 314 19.31 -4.63 -7.86
N LEU A 315 19.60 -3.92 -6.77
CA LEU A 315 18.91 -4.13 -5.48
C LEU A 315 17.48 -3.61 -5.50
N LEU A 316 17.22 -2.48 -6.18
CA LEU A 316 15.84 -2.00 -6.38
C LEU A 316 15.01 -3.01 -7.19
N PHE A 317 15.58 -3.59 -8.23
CA PHE A 317 14.93 -4.64 -9.01
C PHE A 317 14.68 -5.91 -8.18
N LEU A 318 15.66 -6.30 -7.37
CA LEU A 318 15.51 -7.42 -6.46
C LEU A 318 14.35 -7.19 -5.48
N ILE A 319 14.30 -6.05 -4.81
CA ILE A 319 13.22 -5.69 -3.89
C ILE A 319 11.86 -5.71 -4.62
N ALA A 320 11.77 -5.07 -5.78
CA ALA A 320 10.55 -5.04 -6.59
C ALA A 320 10.11 -6.42 -7.09
N SER A 321 11.04 -7.36 -7.31
CA SER A 321 10.72 -8.74 -7.72
C SER A 321 10.18 -9.59 -6.57
N LEU A 322 10.71 -9.38 -5.36
CA LEU A 322 10.32 -10.11 -4.16
C LEU A 322 8.99 -9.58 -3.60
N VAL A 323 8.82 -8.27 -3.46
CA VAL A 323 7.62 -7.67 -2.87
C VAL A 323 6.61 -7.29 -3.96
N LYS A 324 5.52 -8.06 -4.10
CA LYS A 324 4.56 -7.93 -5.22
C LYS A 324 3.19 -7.39 -4.81
N ASN A 325 2.81 -7.51 -3.53
CA ASN A 325 1.42 -7.40 -3.11
C ASN A 325 0.93 -5.94 -3.02
N ASN A 326 1.66 -5.07 -2.35
CA ASN A 326 1.22 -3.70 -2.11
C ASN A 326 2.41 -2.74 -1.85
N VAL A 327 2.12 -1.44 -1.96
CA VAL A 327 3.13 -0.37 -1.78
C VAL A 327 3.57 -0.24 -0.32
N ARG A 328 2.69 -0.56 0.64
CA ARG A 328 3.03 -0.50 2.08
C ARG A 328 4.08 -1.55 2.45
N GLU A 329 3.97 -2.76 1.91
CA GLU A 329 5.02 -3.79 2.09
C GLU A 329 6.33 -3.39 1.43
N LEU A 330 6.25 -2.76 0.24
CA LEU A 330 7.42 -2.25 -0.48
C LEU A 330 8.15 -1.18 0.33
N GLU A 331 7.42 -0.22 0.90
CA GLU A 331 7.98 0.79 1.80
C GLU A 331 8.54 0.17 3.09
N GLY A 332 7.87 -0.83 3.64
CA GLY A 332 8.33 -1.58 4.82
C GLY A 332 9.66 -2.30 4.57
N ALA A 333 9.80 -2.95 3.40
CA ALA A 333 11.05 -3.58 2.99
C ALA A 333 12.19 -2.55 2.84
N LEU A 334 11.92 -1.45 2.13
CA LEU A 334 12.90 -0.37 1.97
C LEU A 334 13.32 0.25 3.31
N ASN A 335 12.38 0.43 4.24
CA ASN A 335 12.67 0.97 5.58
C ASN A 335 13.61 0.06 6.38
N LYS A 336 13.44 -1.27 6.32
CA LYS A 336 14.35 -2.23 6.97
C LYS A 336 15.75 -2.19 6.36
N ILE A 337 15.84 -2.12 5.03
CA ILE A 337 17.12 -2.02 4.32
C ILE A 337 17.81 -0.70 4.66
N TYR A 338 17.09 0.38 4.72
CA TYR A 338 17.61 1.70 5.11
C TYR A 338 18.10 1.70 6.56
N ALA A 339 17.35 1.10 7.49
CA ALA A 339 17.77 0.96 8.89
C ALA A 339 19.05 0.10 9.02
N TYR A 340 19.16 -0.99 8.24
CA TYR A 340 20.40 -1.79 8.18
C TYR A 340 21.59 -0.96 7.70
N PHE A 341 21.41 -0.18 6.62
CA PHE A 341 22.44 0.73 6.10
C PHE A 341 22.88 1.74 7.16
N GLN A 342 21.93 2.37 7.86
CA GLN A 342 22.24 3.33 8.92
C GLN A 342 23.02 2.69 10.07
N LEU A 343 22.68 1.45 10.44
CA LEU A 343 23.33 0.73 11.54
C LEU A 343 24.74 0.27 11.16
N LYS A 344 24.92 -0.25 9.95
CA LYS A 344 26.19 -0.87 9.51
C LYS A 344 27.11 0.09 8.77
N GLN A 345 26.62 1.24 8.31
CA GLN A 345 27.31 2.23 7.47
C GLN A 345 27.90 1.61 6.18
N THR A 346 27.32 0.50 5.72
CA THR A 346 27.76 -0.24 4.53
C THR A 346 26.58 -0.51 3.63
N GLN A 347 26.77 -0.42 2.30
CA GLN A 347 25.73 -0.78 1.35
C GLN A 347 25.35 -2.26 1.51
N PRO A 348 24.04 -2.59 1.57
CA PRO A 348 23.60 -3.98 1.63
C PRO A 348 23.91 -4.69 0.30
N ASN A 349 24.36 -5.94 0.38
CA ASN A 349 24.45 -6.83 -0.78
C ASN A 349 23.14 -7.59 -1.02
N GLU A 350 23.06 -8.36 -2.13
CA GLU A 350 21.85 -9.13 -2.48
C GLU A 350 21.43 -10.10 -1.38
N ASP A 351 22.37 -10.82 -0.75
CA ASP A 351 22.08 -11.81 0.28
C ASP A 351 21.46 -11.18 1.52
N VAL A 352 21.98 -10.03 1.92
CA VAL A 352 21.44 -9.24 3.04
C VAL A 352 20.02 -8.76 2.71
N VAL A 353 19.79 -8.23 1.50
CA VAL A 353 18.46 -7.78 1.06
C VAL A 353 17.47 -8.95 1.05
N ARG A 354 17.85 -10.11 0.51
CA ARG A 354 17.02 -11.34 0.54
C ARG A 354 16.70 -11.77 1.97
N GLY A 355 17.68 -11.79 2.87
CA GLY A 355 17.48 -12.14 4.28
C GLY A 355 16.54 -11.17 5.01
N LEU A 356 16.68 -9.86 4.79
CA LEU A 356 15.83 -8.85 5.41
C LEU A 356 14.38 -8.91 4.90
N ILE A 357 14.17 -9.26 3.62
CA ILE A 357 12.82 -9.39 3.01
C ILE A 357 12.18 -10.72 3.38
N ALA A 358 12.91 -11.84 3.38
CA ALA A 358 12.38 -13.15 3.77
C ALA A 358 11.76 -13.14 5.18
N ASN A 359 12.34 -12.37 6.10
CA ASN A 359 11.76 -12.11 7.42
C ASN A 359 10.45 -11.31 7.39
N LEU A 360 10.16 -10.57 6.30
CA LEU A 360 8.87 -9.89 6.10
C LEU A 360 7.81 -10.87 5.60
N GLU A 361 8.15 -11.73 4.65
CA GLU A 361 7.24 -12.77 4.13
C GLU A 361 6.86 -13.77 5.24
N ASN A 362 7.81 -14.14 6.09
CA ASN A 362 7.54 -14.96 7.28
C ASN A 362 6.69 -14.24 8.34
N SER A 363 6.73 -12.90 8.39
CA SER A 363 5.89 -12.09 9.29
C SER A 363 4.53 -11.76 8.66
N ALA A 364 4.43 -11.68 7.33
CA ALA A 364 3.21 -11.36 6.57
C ALA A 364 2.51 -12.61 6.04
N SER A 365 3.21 -13.71 5.84
CA SER A 365 2.57 -15.02 5.72
C SER A 365 2.06 -15.40 7.13
N ASN A 366 0.89 -14.89 7.50
CA ASN A 366 -0.03 -15.68 8.28
C ASN A 366 -0.14 -17.01 7.51
N LYS A 367 0.72 -17.99 7.83
CA LYS A 367 0.45 -19.38 7.46
C LYS A 367 -0.97 -19.57 7.92
N VAL A 368 -1.86 -19.83 6.96
CA VAL A 368 -3.25 -20.15 7.28
C VAL A 368 -3.15 -21.35 8.21
N VAL A 369 -3.24 -21.10 9.52
CA VAL A 369 -3.18 -22.14 10.51
C VAL A 369 -4.37 -23.05 10.23
N THR A 370 -4.11 -24.26 9.76
CA THR A 370 -5.13 -25.27 9.48
C THR A 370 -5.23 -26.25 10.65
N PRO A 371 -6.36 -26.94 10.82
CA PRO A 371 -6.48 -28.00 11.82
C PRO A 371 -5.34 -29.00 11.80
N LYS A 372 -4.89 -29.40 10.60
CA LYS A 372 -3.77 -30.34 10.41
C LYS A 372 -2.46 -29.78 10.95
N ILE A 373 -2.16 -28.51 10.73
CA ILE A 373 -0.94 -27.86 11.25
C ILE A 373 -0.98 -27.80 12.77
N ILE A 374 -2.13 -27.47 13.40
CA ILE A 374 -2.26 -27.47 14.85
C ILE A 374 -2.00 -28.88 15.42
N ILE A 375 -2.59 -29.91 14.83
CA ILE A 375 -2.40 -31.30 15.26
C ILE A 375 -0.92 -31.68 15.16
N GLN A 376 -0.27 -31.34 14.04
CA GLN A 376 1.13 -31.65 13.80
C GLN A 376 2.05 -30.97 14.82
N VAL A 377 1.92 -29.66 15.01
CA VAL A 377 2.79 -28.90 15.94
C VAL A 377 2.62 -29.34 17.38
N VAL A 378 1.39 -29.66 17.81
CA VAL A 378 1.15 -30.19 19.17
C VAL A 378 1.68 -31.62 19.29
N SER A 379 1.56 -32.43 18.25
CA SER A 379 2.12 -33.79 18.17
C SER A 379 3.64 -33.76 18.37
N GLU A 380 4.33 -32.90 17.63
CA GLU A 380 5.78 -32.68 17.73
C GLU A 380 6.19 -32.11 19.09
N PHE A 381 5.40 -31.17 19.66
CA PHE A 381 5.69 -30.58 20.96
C PHE A 381 5.68 -31.58 22.10
N TYR A 382 4.75 -32.56 22.07
CA TYR A 382 4.64 -33.61 23.10
C TYR A 382 5.35 -34.92 22.74
N ASP A 383 6.04 -34.97 21.59
CA ASP A 383 6.69 -36.18 21.07
C ASP A 383 5.71 -37.39 21.00
N ILE A 384 4.55 -37.16 20.37
CA ILE A 384 3.49 -38.14 20.21
C ILE A 384 3.21 -38.32 18.70
N LYS A 385 3.05 -39.56 18.26
CA LYS A 385 2.72 -39.82 16.84
C LYS A 385 1.30 -39.35 16.51
N LEU A 386 1.13 -38.80 15.29
CA LEU A 386 -0.15 -38.31 14.78
C LEU A 386 -1.26 -39.36 14.88
N ASP A 387 -0.97 -40.61 14.53
CA ASP A 387 -1.93 -41.68 14.57
C ASP A 387 -2.43 -42.00 16.01
N GLU A 388 -1.58 -41.80 17.01
CA GLU A 388 -1.96 -41.96 18.43
C GLU A 388 -2.89 -40.85 18.87
N ILE A 389 -2.65 -39.60 18.46
CA ILE A 389 -3.50 -38.45 18.77
C ILE A 389 -4.91 -38.65 18.19
N LEU A 390 -4.99 -39.10 16.93
CA LEU A 390 -6.25 -39.31 16.22
C LEU A 390 -6.95 -40.60 16.63
N SER A 391 -6.25 -41.53 17.31
CA SER A 391 -6.82 -42.82 17.70
C SER A 391 -7.97 -42.70 18.72
N PRO A 392 -8.92 -43.61 18.77
CA PRO A 392 -10.01 -43.63 19.76
C PRO A 392 -9.54 -43.98 21.19
N LYS A 393 -8.27 -44.37 21.38
CA LYS A 393 -7.71 -44.80 22.67
C LYS A 393 -7.87 -43.73 23.74
N ARG A 394 -8.32 -44.15 24.94
CA ARG A 394 -8.47 -43.30 26.13
C ARG A 394 -7.24 -43.45 27.03
N ASP A 395 -6.14 -42.81 26.68
CA ASP A 395 -4.92 -42.79 27.47
C ASP A 395 -4.78 -41.42 28.14
N LYS A 396 -4.35 -41.42 29.42
CA LYS A 396 -4.11 -40.18 30.18
C LYS A 396 -3.04 -39.32 29.53
N ARG A 397 -2.00 -39.94 28.90
CA ARG A 397 -0.92 -39.28 28.18
C ARG A 397 -1.43 -38.48 26.97
N LEU A 398 -2.50 -38.95 26.31
CA LEU A 398 -3.09 -38.33 25.13
C LEU A 398 -4.16 -37.28 25.46
N SER A 399 -4.69 -37.31 26.67
CA SER A 399 -5.83 -36.48 27.07
C SER A 399 -5.51 -34.99 27.05
N HIS A 400 -4.39 -34.58 27.67
CA HIS A 400 -4.00 -33.18 27.77
C HIS A 400 -3.62 -32.58 26.41
N PRO A 401 -2.74 -33.21 25.58
CA PRO A 401 -2.46 -32.74 24.24
C PRO A 401 -3.70 -32.55 23.37
N ARG A 402 -4.65 -33.51 23.41
CA ARG A 402 -5.92 -33.39 22.68
C ARG A 402 -6.76 -32.20 23.13
N GLN A 403 -6.81 -31.94 24.44
CA GLN A 403 -7.53 -30.77 24.97
C GLN A 403 -6.89 -29.46 24.49
N ILE A 404 -5.56 -29.37 24.45
CA ILE A 404 -4.84 -28.21 23.89
C ILE A 404 -5.11 -28.05 22.39
N ILE A 405 -5.10 -29.13 21.61
CA ILE A 405 -5.45 -29.08 20.18
C ILE A 405 -6.86 -28.51 19.97
N MET A 406 -7.85 -29.03 20.72
CA MET A 406 -9.25 -28.58 20.66
C MET A 406 -9.36 -27.09 21.00
N PHE A 407 -8.65 -26.65 22.03
CA PHE A 407 -8.61 -25.25 22.47
C PHE A 407 -7.98 -24.34 21.39
N LEU A 408 -6.83 -24.73 20.84
CA LEU A 408 -6.16 -23.96 19.79
C LEU A 408 -6.98 -23.90 18.50
N MET A 409 -7.62 -24.98 18.07
CA MET A 409 -8.52 -24.96 16.93
C MET A 409 -9.70 -23.99 17.13
N ARG A 410 -10.18 -23.85 18.36
CA ARG A 410 -11.26 -22.92 18.68
C ARG A 410 -10.79 -21.48 18.74
N GLU A 411 -9.65 -21.21 19.38
CA GLU A 411 -9.14 -19.85 19.59
C GLU A 411 -8.47 -19.27 18.35
N GLU A 412 -7.60 -20.04 17.66
CA GLU A 412 -6.78 -19.54 16.55
C GLU A 412 -7.55 -19.50 15.21
N ILE A 413 -8.32 -20.54 14.92
CA ILE A 413 -9.00 -20.67 13.61
C ILE A 413 -10.53 -20.66 13.70
N LYS A 414 -11.07 -20.41 14.90
CA LYS A 414 -12.53 -20.28 15.16
C LYS A 414 -13.37 -21.46 14.66
N CYS A 415 -12.81 -22.68 14.62
CA CYS A 415 -13.54 -23.87 14.23
C CYS A 415 -14.78 -24.11 15.10
N SER A 416 -15.85 -24.63 14.49
CA SER A 416 -17.03 -25.08 15.23
C SER A 416 -16.73 -26.34 16.05
N PHE A 417 -17.40 -26.55 17.19
CA PHE A 417 -17.17 -27.74 18.00
C PHE A 417 -17.40 -29.07 17.27
N PRO A 418 -18.42 -29.22 16.39
CA PRO A 418 -18.56 -30.40 15.55
C PRO A 418 -17.36 -30.62 14.62
N ALA A 419 -16.84 -29.56 13.98
CA ALA A 419 -15.67 -29.65 13.10
C ALA A 419 -14.41 -30.05 13.88
N ILE A 420 -14.21 -29.52 15.09
CA ILE A 420 -13.09 -29.91 15.98
C ILE A 420 -13.16 -31.40 16.34
N GLY A 421 -14.35 -31.89 16.64
CA GLY A 421 -14.58 -33.30 16.95
C GLY A 421 -14.28 -34.21 15.75
N ALA A 422 -14.72 -33.83 14.55
CA ALA A 422 -14.47 -34.57 13.31
C ALA A 422 -12.96 -34.67 12.99
N GLU A 423 -12.21 -33.56 13.10
CA GLU A 423 -10.76 -33.52 12.85
C GLU A 423 -9.94 -34.35 13.84
N LEU A 424 -10.44 -34.60 15.04
CA LEU A 424 -9.78 -35.39 16.08
C LEU A 424 -10.30 -36.82 16.19
N GLY A 425 -10.57 -37.46 15.05
CA GLY A 425 -10.97 -38.89 14.97
C GLY A 425 -12.45 -39.12 15.31
N GLY A 426 -13.33 -38.17 14.97
CA GLY A 426 -14.80 -38.35 15.12
C GLY A 426 -15.29 -38.21 16.56
N ARG A 427 -14.66 -37.37 17.38
CA ARG A 427 -15.07 -37.17 18.79
C ARG A 427 -16.31 -36.29 18.88
N ASP A 428 -17.09 -36.52 19.93
CA ASP A 428 -18.29 -35.76 20.19
C ASP A 428 -18.00 -34.28 20.44
N HIS A 429 -18.84 -33.41 19.92
CA HIS A 429 -18.73 -31.94 20.05
C HIS A 429 -18.77 -31.46 21.52
N THR A 430 -19.47 -32.21 22.41
CA THR A 430 -19.50 -31.91 23.85
C THR A 430 -18.12 -32.11 24.48
N THR A 431 -17.36 -33.12 24.04
CA THR A 431 -15.97 -33.33 24.47
C THR A 431 -15.09 -32.13 24.07
N ALA A 432 -15.24 -31.62 22.86
CA ALA A 432 -14.49 -30.45 22.40
C ALA A 432 -14.87 -29.18 23.20
N MET A 433 -16.15 -29.00 23.49
CA MET A 433 -16.64 -27.88 24.30
C MET A 433 -16.09 -27.92 25.75
N HIS A 434 -16.12 -29.07 26.39
CA HIS A 434 -15.56 -29.25 27.74
C HIS A 434 -14.05 -29.05 27.78
N ALA A 435 -13.33 -29.57 26.79
CA ALA A 435 -11.89 -29.39 26.65
C ALA A 435 -11.52 -27.91 26.52
N CYS A 436 -12.21 -27.18 25.65
CA CYS A 436 -11.98 -25.73 25.47
C CYS A 436 -12.23 -24.93 26.74
N LYS A 437 -13.34 -25.20 27.47
CA LYS A 437 -13.64 -24.55 28.74
C LYS A 437 -12.57 -24.82 29.80
N LYS A 438 -12.14 -26.09 29.90
CA LYS A 438 -11.11 -26.50 30.87
C LYS A 438 -9.77 -25.82 30.59
N ILE A 439 -9.27 -25.92 29.37
CA ILE A 439 -7.96 -25.33 29.02
C ILE A 439 -8.00 -23.81 29.16
N LYS A 440 -9.09 -23.15 28.77
CA LYS A 440 -9.26 -21.71 28.97
C LYS A 440 -9.11 -21.33 30.46
N PHE A 441 -9.78 -22.03 31.33
CA PHE A 441 -9.70 -21.81 32.78
C PHE A 441 -8.26 -22.11 33.31
N ASP A 442 -7.64 -23.19 32.83
CA ASP A 442 -6.30 -23.59 33.23
C ASP A 442 -5.25 -22.57 32.79
N VAL A 443 -5.36 -21.99 31.59
CA VAL A 443 -4.49 -20.91 31.07
C VAL A 443 -4.59 -19.64 31.92
N GLU A 444 -5.77 -19.32 32.47
CA GLU A 444 -5.94 -18.17 33.36
C GLU A 444 -5.28 -18.38 34.74
N LYS A 445 -5.35 -19.59 35.29
CA LYS A 445 -4.94 -19.89 36.69
C LYS A 445 -3.59 -20.56 36.82
N ASN A 446 -3.11 -21.29 35.81
CA ASN A 446 -1.88 -22.08 35.89
C ASN A 446 -0.81 -21.54 34.96
N TYR A 447 0.25 -20.98 35.54
CA TYR A 447 1.39 -20.42 34.80
C TYR A 447 2.03 -21.45 33.84
N LYS A 448 2.18 -22.72 34.26
CA LYS A 448 2.82 -23.77 33.43
C LYS A 448 2.01 -24.03 32.15
N ILE A 449 0.68 -24.15 32.27
CA ILE A 449 -0.18 -24.40 31.09
C ILE A 449 -0.22 -23.17 30.18
N ARG A 450 -0.20 -21.97 30.74
CA ARG A 450 -0.08 -20.73 29.97
C ARG A 450 1.20 -20.70 29.15
N GLU A 451 2.35 -21.01 29.78
CA GLU A 451 3.65 -21.04 29.13
C GLU A 451 3.69 -22.10 28.00
N GLU A 452 3.18 -23.30 28.28
CA GLU A 452 3.07 -24.39 27.32
C GLU A 452 2.24 -24.02 26.10
N VAL A 453 1.08 -23.43 26.28
CA VAL A 453 0.23 -22.92 25.19
C VAL A 453 0.92 -21.81 24.41
N ASN A 454 1.65 -20.90 25.07
CA ASN A 454 2.38 -19.83 24.39
C ASN A 454 3.56 -20.38 23.56
N GLN A 455 4.30 -21.37 24.05
CA GLN A 455 5.34 -22.02 23.28
C GLN A 455 4.81 -22.74 22.05
N ILE A 456 3.67 -23.42 22.17
CA ILE A 456 3.00 -24.05 21.02
C ILE A 456 2.54 -22.98 20.03
N ARG A 457 1.95 -21.87 20.47
CA ARG A 457 1.60 -20.72 19.63
C ARG A 457 2.82 -20.19 18.88
N GLN A 458 3.94 -20.01 19.55
CA GLN A 458 5.20 -19.58 18.92
C GLN A 458 5.61 -20.54 17.80
N ARG A 459 5.56 -21.85 18.01
CA ARG A 459 5.88 -22.85 16.95
C ARG A 459 4.87 -22.86 15.82
N LEU A 460 3.60 -22.55 16.07
CA LEU A 460 2.56 -22.44 15.04
C LEU A 460 2.84 -21.31 14.06
N TYR A 461 3.29 -20.17 14.57
CA TYR A 461 3.51 -18.97 13.78
C TYR A 461 4.99 -18.75 13.40
N HIS A 462 5.93 -19.34 14.15
CA HIS A 462 7.39 -19.26 13.92
C HIS A 462 8.00 -20.67 14.03
N PRO A 463 7.87 -21.53 13.01
CA PRO A 463 8.52 -22.82 13.01
C PRO A 463 10.04 -22.63 13.07
N VAL A 464 10.70 -23.36 13.97
CA VAL A 464 12.18 -23.39 14.14
C VAL A 464 12.80 -24.10 12.94
#